data_92dc7b6a67ce6f7c2b2334a034d02523
#
_entry.id   92dc7b6a67ce6f7c2b2334a034d02523
#
_cell.length_a   1.000
_cell.length_b   1.000
_cell.length_c   1.000
_cell.angle_alpha   90.00
_cell.angle_beta   90.00
_cell.angle_gamma   90.00
#
_symmetry.space_group_name_H-M   'P 1'
#
loop_
_entity.id
_entity.type
_entity.pdbx_description
1 polymer ?
#
loop_
_entity_poly.entity_id
_entity_poly.type
_entity_poly.pdbx_seq_one_letter_code
_entity_poly.pdbx_strand_id
1 'polypeptide(L)'
;GALGVTTSSGPGIALKGEAMGLAVMLEIPLLIINIQRGGPSTGLPTKTEQSDLMQAYYGRNGECPMPVISASTPADCFDAVYEAVRIAVQHMTPVMFLSDGYIANGAEPWRFPKSEDLPAITVNFKKGLDEGEEKLQPYKRDEKLVRPWAIPGTPGLEHRIGGLEKQDVTGNISYDADNHQHMVKTRQAKVDKIADYIPLQKLDSGAATGKVLVVGWGSTY
;
A
#
# COMPACT_ATOMS: atom_id res chain seq x y z
N GLY A 1 2.21 11.84 -13.54
CA GLY A 1 1.67 11.10 -12.82
C GLY A 1 0.48 10.17 -13.08
N ALA A 2 0.73 8.88 -13.31
CA ALA A 2 -0.31 7.87 -13.31
C ALA A 2 -0.05 6.90 -12.16
N LEU A 3 -1.11 6.34 -11.57
CA LEU A 3 -0.98 5.27 -10.58
C LEU A 3 -0.57 3.98 -11.28
N GLY A 4 0.51 3.35 -10.82
CA GLY A 4 0.88 2.00 -11.22
C GLY A 4 -0.05 0.96 -10.57
N VAL A 5 -0.60 0.06 -11.38
CA VAL A 5 -1.39 -1.08 -10.90
C VAL A 5 -0.88 -2.34 -11.55
N THR A 6 -0.68 -3.40 -10.77
CA THR A 6 -0.29 -4.70 -11.30
C THR A 6 -1.12 -5.80 -10.64
N THR A 7 -1.56 -6.76 -11.42
CA THR A 7 -2.31 -7.91 -10.92
C THR A 7 -1.65 -9.22 -11.31
N SER A 8 -1.62 -10.18 -10.39
CA SER A 8 -1.07 -11.51 -10.60
C SER A 8 -1.55 -12.49 -9.53
N SER A 9 -0.93 -13.67 -9.47
CA SER A 9 -1.05 -14.64 -8.40
C SER A 9 0.32 -14.90 -7.76
N GLY A 10 0.40 -15.75 -6.76
CA GLY A 10 1.61 -16.00 -5.95
C GLY A 10 2.95 -15.97 -6.68
N PRO A 11 3.17 -16.76 -7.76
CA PRO A 11 4.45 -16.74 -8.46
C PRO A 11 4.78 -15.40 -9.11
N GLY A 12 3.80 -14.74 -9.72
CA GLY A 12 4.00 -13.42 -10.31
C GLY A 12 4.26 -12.32 -9.27
N ILE A 13 3.64 -12.43 -8.09
CA ILE A 13 3.91 -11.54 -6.96
C ILE A 13 5.32 -11.77 -6.41
N ALA A 14 5.75 -13.02 -6.25
CA ALA A 14 7.10 -13.34 -5.80
C ALA A 14 8.17 -12.73 -6.73
N LEU A 15 7.96 -12.80 -8.05
CA LEU A 15 8.87 -12.22 -9.04
C LEU A 15 8.89 -10.66 -9.02
N LYS A 16 7.91 -10.02 -8.39
CA LYS A 16 7.86 -8.55 -8.23
C LYS A 16 8.43 -8.05 -6.90
N GLY A 17 9.03 -8.93 -6.10
CA GLY A 17 9.59 -8.58 -4.78
C GLY A 17 10.49 -7.34 -4.82
N GLU A 18 11.41 -7.27 -5.78
CA GLU A 18 12.31 -6.12 -5.97
C GLU A 18 11.54 -4.83 -6.29
N ALA A 19 10.60 -4.88 -7.23
CA ALA A 19 9.81 -3.71 -7.60
C ALA A 19 8.97 -3.17 -6.44
N MET A 20 8.45 -4.05 -5.57
CA MET A 20 7.75 -3.66 -4.34
C MET A 20 8.71 -3.01 -3.34
N GLY A 21 9.88 -3.59 -3.11
CA GLY A 21 10.91 -3.00 -2.26
C GLY A 21 11.36 -1.63 -2.76
N LEU A 22 11.55 -1.49 -4.07
CA LEU A 22 11.87 -0.21 -4.69
C LEU A 22 10.76 0.82 -4.46
N ALA A 23 9.49 0.45 -4.62
CA ALA A 23 8.35 1.36 -4.39
C ALA A 23 8.29 1.84 -2.93
N VAL A 24 8.62 0.97 -1.95
CA VAL A 24 8.75 1.36 -0.54
C VAL A 24 9.91 2.33 -0.34
N MET A 25 11.08 2.07 -0.94
CA MET A 25 12.24 2.95 -0.84
C MET A 25 12.04 4.30 -1.50
N LEU A 26 11.35 4.35 -2.64
CA LEU A 26 10.99 5.58 -3.33
C LEU A 26 9.84 6.33 -2.65
N GLU A 27 9.07 5.62 -1.84
CA GLU A 27 7.82 6.11 -1.24
C GLU A 27 6.89 6.68 -2.31
N ILE A 28 6.49 5.81 -3.24
CA ILE A 28 5.56 6.14 -4.32
C ILE A 28 4.35 5.19 -4.29
N PRO A 29 3.18 5.67 -4.74
CA PRO A 29 2.00 4.83 -4.79
C PRO A 29 2.13 3.73 -5.84
N LEU A 30 1.74 2.52 -5.45
CA LEU A 30 1.64 1.35 -6.32
C LEU A 30 0.55 0.44 -5.75
N LEU A 31 -0.37 -0.03 -6.59
CA LEU A 31 -1.34 -1.05 -6.19
C LEU A 31 -0.93 -2.40 -6.74
N ILE A 32 -0.75 -3.36 -5.84
CA ILE A 32 -0.40 -4.74 -6.18
C ILE A 32 -1.60 -5.62 -5.84
N ILE A 33 -2.23 -6.23 -6.83
CA ILE A 33 -3.38 -7.11 -6.67
C ILE A 33 -2.93 -8.56 -6.79
N ASN A 34 -3.04 -9.32 -5.70
CA ASN A 34 -2.74 -10.73 -5.66
C ASN A 34 -4.03 -11.54 -5.60
N ILE A 35 -4.33 -12.26 -6.67
CA ILE A 35 -5.43 -13.22 -6.71
C ILE A 35 -4.86 -14.57 -6.28
N GLN A 36 -5.01 -14.89 -5.01
CA GLN A 36 -4.43 -16.09 -4.40
C GLN A 36 -5.06 -17.36 -4.95
N ARG A 37 -4.27 -18.40 -5.09
CA ARG A 37 -4.71 -19.74 -5.49
C ARG A 37 -3.78 -20.80 -4.93
N GLY A 38 -4.19 -22.06 -4.98
CA GLY A 38 -3.37 -23.17 -4.50
C GLY A 38 -1.97 -23.18 -5.10
N GLY A 39 -0.97 -23.15 -4.21
CA GLY A 39 0.46 -23.15 -4.52
C GLY A 39 1.11 -24.53 -4.29
N PRO A 40 2.45 -24.58 -4.23
CA PRO A 40 3.43 -23.55 -4.58
C PRO A 40 3.62 -23.36 -6.10
N SER A 41 4.32 -22.30 -6.50
CA SER A 41 4.59 -21.93 -7.91
C SER A 41 3.28 -21.74 -8.68
N THR A 42 3.17 -22.25 -9.91
CA THR A 42 1.94 -22.25 -10.70
C THR A 42 0.80 -23.01 -10.02
N GLY A 43 1.15 -23.97 -9.19
CA GLY A 43 0.24 -24.66 -8.29
C GLY A 43 -0.98 -25.25 -8.97
N LEU A 44 -2.14 -25.00 -8.39
CA LEU A 44 -3.44 -25.50 -8.83
C LEU A 44 -4.29 -24.33 -9.37
N PRO A 45 -4.26 -24.03 -10.67
CA PRO A 45 -5.10 -23.00 -11.26
C PRO A 45 -6.58 -23.22 -10.90
N THR A 46 -7.28 -22.11 -10.60
CA THR A 46 -8.71 -22.12 -10.21
C THR A 46 -9.03 -22.78 -8.85
N LYS A 47 -8.05 -23.29 -8.13
CA LYS A 47 -8.26 -23.84 -6.77
C LYS A 47 -8.03 -22.77 -5.72
N THR A 48 -9.02 -22.61 -4.86
CA THR A 48 -9.04 -21.60 -3.81
C THR A 48 -8.02 -21.89 -2.72
N GLU A 49 -7.23 -20.91 -2.37
CA GLU A 49 -6.33 -20.90 -1.22
C GLU A 49 -6.07 -19.47 -0.77
N GLN A 50 -5.86 -19.25 0.53
CA GLN A 50 -5.49 -17.98 1.14
C GLN A 50 -4.16 -18.12 1.89
N SER A 51 -3.11 -18.55 1.21
CA SER A 51 -1.79 -18.82 1.84
C SER A 51 -0.77 -17.69 1.72
N ASP A 52 -1.09 -16.62 1.00
CA ASP A 52 -0.10 -15.60 0.62
C ASP A 52 0.00 -14.43 1.61
N LEU A 53 -0.75 -14.43 2.73
CA LEU A 53 -0.71 -13.33 3.70
C LEU A 53 0.70 -13.07 4.25
N MET A 54 1.42 -14.12 4.62
CA MET A 54 2.78 -13.98 5.15
C MET A 54 3.76 -13.53 4.07
N GLN A 55 3.58 -13.96 2.82
CA GLN A 55 4.33 -13.45 1.68
C GLN A 55 4.05 -11.96 1.47
N ALA A 56 2.77 -11.56 1.52
CA ALA A 56 2.36 -10.16 1.38
C ALA A 56 2.93 -9.27 2.49
N TYR A 57 3.07 -9.80 3.68
CA TYR A 57 3.53 -9.05 4.84
C TYR A 57 5.06 -9.06 4.99
N TYR A 58 5.73 -10.20 4.78
CA TYR A 58 7.15 -10.40 5.04
C TYR A 58 7.97 -10.83 3.82
N GLY A 59 7.36 -11.16 2.70
CA GLY A 59 8.02 -11.80 1.55
C GLY A 59 8.90 -10.88 0.70
N ARG A 60 9.62 -9.95 1.31
CA ARG A 60 10.57 -9.04 0.67
C ARG A 60 11.86 -8.97 1.47
N ASN A 61 12.94 -8.50 0.84
CA ASN A 61 14.19 -8.28 1.56
C ASN A 61 14.15 -6.97 2.36
N GLY A 62 14.84 -6.96 3.51
CA GLY A 62 14.96 -5.81 4.39
C GLY A 62 13.64 -5.41 5.06
N GLU A 63 13.65 -4.26 5.71
CA GLU A 63 12.50 -3.66 6.37
C GLU A 63 11.62 -2.94 5.32
N CYS A 64 10.61 -3.65 4.84
CA CYS A 64 9.77 -3.23 3.72
C CYS A 64 8.28 -3.17 4.13
N PRO A 65 7.89 -2.24 5.02
CA PRO A 65 6.52 -2.13 5.49
C PRO A 65 5.57 -1.72 4.37
N MET A 66 4.41 -2.38 4.32
CA MET A 66 3.39 -2.12 3.31
C MET A 66 2.01 -2.48 3.85
N PRO A 67 0.98 -1.63 3.67
CA PRO A 67 -0.38 -1.98 3.99
C PRO A 67 -0.85 -3.19 3.19
N VAL A 68 -1.60 -4.08 3.84
CA VAL A 68 -2.24 -5.24 3.20
C VAL A 68 -3.74 -5.16 3.46
N ILE A 69 -4.52 -5.18 2.40
CA ILE A 69 -5.98 -5.13 2.43
C ILE A 69 -6.52 -6.37 1.74
N SER A 70 -7.61 -6.92 2.22
CA SER A 70 -8.29 -8.05 1.56
C SER A 70 -9.77 -7.77 1.39
N ALA A 71 -10.35 -8.26 0.29
CA ALA A 71 -11.79 -8.31 0.11
C ALA A 71 -12.38 -9.55 0.79
N SER A 72 -13.60 -9.44 1.29
CA SER A 72 -14.36 -10.52 1.91
C SER A 72 -15.33 -11.20 0.94
N THR A 73 -15.89 -10.44 -0.02
CA THR A 73 -16.86 -10.91 -1.00
C THR A 73 -16.56 -10.34 -2.40
N PRO A 74 -17.18 -10.87 -3.47
CA PRO A 74 -17.04 -10.28 -4.81
C PRO A 74 -17.47 -8.80 -4.88
N ALA A 75 -18.53 -8.40 -4.20
CA ALA A 75 -18.99 -7.01 -4.16
C ALA A 75 -18.01 -6.11 -3.39
N ASP A 76 -17.46 -6.60 -2.28
CA ASP A 76 -16.48 -5.88 -1.46
C ASP A 76 -15.16 -5.58 -2.21
N CYS A 77 -14.87 -6.31 -3.29
CA CYS A 77 -13.68 -6.03 -4.10
C CYS A 77 -13.61 -4.59 -4.61
N PHE A 78 -14.76 -3.99 -4.95
CA PHE A 78 -14.77 -2.61 -5.42
C PHE A 78 -14.37 -1.64 -4.30
N ASP A 79 -15.01 -1.74 -3.15
CA ASP A 79 -14.78 -0.82 -2.03
C ASP A 79 -13.37 -1.00 -1.44
N ALA A 80 -12.91 -2.24 -1.30
CA ALA A 80 -11.59 -2.55 -0.80
C ALA A 80 -10.46 -2.11 -1.74
N VAL A 81 -10.62 -2.25 -3.07
CA VAL A 81 -9.66 -1.73 -4.06
C VAL A 81 -9.68 -0.19 -4.09
N TYR A 82 -10.87 0.41 -3.99
CA TYR A 82 -10.99 1.87 -3.93
C TYR A 82 -10.23 2.43 -2.72
N GLU A 83 -10.41 1.81 -1.55
CA GLU A 83 -9.68 2.17 -0.34
C GLU A 83 -8.16 1.93 -0.46
N ALA A 84 -7.76 0.82 -1.09
CA ALA A 84 -6.34 0.53 -1.36
C ALA A 84 -5.70 1.63 -2.23
N VAL A 85 -6.39 2.10 -3.26
CA VAL A 85 -5.95 3.23 -4.11
C VAL A 85 -5.86 4.51 -3.29
N ARG A 86 -6.88 4.81 -2.47
CA ARG A 86 -6.91 5.99 -1.60
C ARG A 86 -5.72 6.01 -0.65
N ILE A 87 -5.44 4.90 0.03
CA ILE A 87 -4.29 4.75 0.92
C ILE A 87 -2.98 4.91 0.15
N ALA A 88 -2.81 4.21 -0.97
CA ALA A 88 -1.58 4.28 -1.76
C ALA A 88 -1.24 5.72 -2.16
N VAL A 89 -2.22 6.45 -2.69
CA VAL A 89 -2.03 7.82 -3.19
C VAL A 89 -1.84 8.82 -2.06
N GLN A 90 -2.67 8.75 -1.01
CA GLN A 90 -2.65 9.75 0.07
C GLN A 90 -1.48 9.55 1.05
N HIS A 91 -0.95 8.33 1.16
CA HIS A 91 0.18 8.03 2.04
C HIS A 91 1.50 7.76 1.29
N MET A 92 1.51 7.92 -0.04
CA MET A 92 2.70 7.73 -0.85
C MET A 92 3.41 6.42 -0.53
N THR A 93 2.69 5.30 -0.64
CA THR A 93 3.17 3.96 -0.30
C THR A 93 2.57 2.92 -1.25
N PRO A 94 3.29 1.84 -1.56
CA PRO A 94 2.64 0.70 -2.20
C PRO A 94 1.63 0.05 -1.25
N VAL A 95 0.57 -0.54 -1.81
CA VAL A 95 -0.45 -1.29 -1.09
C VAL A 95 -0.64 -2.65 -1.75
N MET A 96 -0.64 -3.71 -0.95
CA MET A 96 -1.01 -5.06 -1.39
C MET A 96 -2.51 -5.28 -1.16
N PHE A 97 -3.20 -5.65 -2.22
CA PHE A 97 -4.58 -6.10 -2.16
C PHE A 97 -4.64 -7.62 -2.37
N LEU A 98 -5.23 -8.33 -1.42
CA LEU A 98 -5.42 -9.77 -1.47
C LEU A 98 -6.85 -10.10 -1.85
N SER A 99 -7.03 -10.80 -2.94
CA SER A 99 -8.21 -11.55 -3.31
C SER A 99 -7.83 -13.02 -3.43
N ASP A 100 -8.75 -13.89 -3.80
CA ASP A 100 -8.48 -15.30 -4.01
C ASP A 100 -9.41 -15.90 -5.10
N GLY A 101 -9.15 -17.16 -5.43
CA GLY A 101 -9.90 -17.87 -6.47
C GLY A 101 -11.38 -18.08 -6.16
N TYR A 102 -11.79 -18.04 -4.91
CA TYR A 102 -13.22 -18.12 -4.54
C TYR A 102 -13.94 -16.82 -4.89
N ILE A 103 -13.41 -15.69 -4.42
CA ILE A 103 -13.95 -14.36 -4.70
C ILE A 103 -13.92 -14.06 -6.21
N ALA A 104 -12.80 -14.36 -6.87
CA ALA A 104 -12.61 -14.07 -8.29
C ALA A 104 -13.50 -14.88 -9.23
N ASN A 105 -13.97 -16.06 -8.80
CA ASN A 105 -14.92 -16.90 -9.54
C ASN A 105 -16.35 -16.79 -9.00
N GLY A 106 -16.54 -16.07 -7.89
CA GLY A 106 -17.83 -15.84 -7.28
C GLY A 106 -18.64 -14.78 -8.00
N ALA A 107 -19.93 -14.75 -7.72
CA ALA A 107 -20.84 -13.71 -8.18
C ALA A 107 -21.87 -13.44 -7.09
N GLU A 108 -22.19 -12.17 -6.89
CA GLU A 108 -23.26 -11.75 -5.99
C GLU A 108 -23.96 -10.50 -6.54
N PRO A 109 -25.21 -10.24 -6.13
CA PRO A 109 -25.87 -8.99 -6.45
C PRO A 109 -25.09 -7.80 -5.89
N TRP A 110 -24.78 -6.83 -6.75
CA TRP A 110 -24.04 -5.63 -6.38
C TRP A 110 -24.74 -4.36 -6.86
N ARG A 111 -24.89 -3.39 -5.96
CA ARG A 111 -25.46 -2.10 -6.32
C ARG A 111 -24.33 -1.17 -6.78
N PHE A 112 -24.44 -0.66 -7.99
CA PHE A 112 -23.47 0.31 -8.52
C PHE A 112 -23.43 1.55 -7.62
N PRO A 113 -22.28 1.90 -7.02
CA PRO A 113 -22.19 3.08 -6.19
C PRO A 113 -22.29 4.34 -7.04
N LYS A 114 -22.83 5.40 -6.47
CA LYS A 114 -22.77 6.71 -7.11
C LYS A 114 -21.40 7.32 -6.84
N SER A 115 -20.84 7.98 -7.85
CA SER A 115 -19.53 8.62 -7.72
C SER A 115 -19.47 9.69 -6.62
N GLU A 116 -20.60 10.35 -6.35
CA GLU A 116 -20.75 11.34 -5.29
C GLU A 116 -20.71 10.79 -3.87
N ASP A 117 -21.00 9.49 -3.71
CA ASP A 117 -20.99 8.78 -2.42
C ASP A 117 -19.60 8.22 -2.07
N LEU A 118 -18.67 8.22 -3.04
CA LEU A 118 -17.33 7.68 -2.83
C LEU A 118 -16.41 8.67 -2.10
N PRO A 119 -15.61 8.23 -1.13
CA PRO A 119 -14.63 9.09 -0.48
C PRO A 119 -13.68 9.72 -1.49
N ALA A 120 -13.39 11.01 -1.38
CA ALA A 120 -12.49 11.68 -2.31
C ALA A 120 -11.06 11.10 -2.23
N ILE A 121 -10.48 10.82 -3.39
CA ILE A 121 -9.05 10.51 -3.50
C ILE A 121 -8.32 11.81 -3.84
N THR A 122 -7.71 12.42 -2.83
CA THR A 122 -7.01 13.69 -2.99
C THR A 122 -5.56 13.44 -3.39
N VAL A 123 -5.12 14.10 -4.45
CA VAL A 123 -3.72 14.08 -4.91
C VAL A 123 -3.17 15.48 -4.78
N ASN A 124 -2.18 15.67 -3.90
CA ASN A 124 -1.56 16.95 -3.66
C ASN A 124 -0.17 17.00 -4.31
N PHE A 125 -0.13 17.42 -5.58
CA PHE A 125 1.14 17.67 -6.22
C PHE A 125 1.73 19.02 -5.77
N LYS A 126 3.01 18.99 -5.36
CA LYS A 126 3.77 20.21 -5.10
C LYS A 126 4.00 20.96 -6.41
N LYS A 127 3.65 22.24 -6.45
CA LYS A 127 3.69 23.08 -7.65
C LYS A 127 4.83 24.10 -7.65
N GLY A 128 5.50 24.26 -6.53
CA GLY A 128 6.60 25.21 -6.35
C GLY A 128 7.32 24.96 -5.02
N LEU A 129 8.40 25.70 -4.77
CA LEU A 129 9.13 25.68 -3.51
C LEU A 129 8.32 26.38 -2.42
N ASP A 130 8.53 25.97 -1.16
CA ASP A 130 8.01 26.69 -0.01
C ASP A 130 8.83 27.97 0.22
N GLU A 131 8.26 28.90 0.98
CA GLU A 131 8.96 30.15 1.32
C GLU A 131 10.30 29.86 2.02
N GLY A 132 11.37 30.47 1.50
CA GLY A 132 12.73 30.29 2.02
C GLY A 132 13.45 29.01 1.56
N GLU A 133 12.81 28.18 0.73
CA GLU A 133 13.49 27.02 0.13
C GLU A 133 14.22 27.41 -1.15
N GLU A 134 15.51 27.07 -1.25
CA GLU A 134 16.31 27.24 -2.50
C GLU A 134 16.13 26.08 -3.45
N LYS A 135 15.74 24.89 -2.94
CA LYS A 135 15.52 23.67 -3.71
C LYS A 135 14.50 22.77 -3.00
N LEU A 136 13.83 21.90 -3.76
CA LEU A 136 12.92 20.93 -3.20
C LEU A 136 13.62 20.01 -2.19
N GLN A 137 12.99 19.84 -1.04
CA GLN A 137 13.36 18.86 -0.02
C GLN A 137 12.44 17.62 -0.17
N PRO A 138 12.86 16.59 -0.94
CA PRO A 138 11.96 15.53 -1.37
C PRO A 138 11.49 14.59 -0.27
N TYR A 139 12.11 14.65 0.93
CA TYR A 139 11.73 13.87 2.11
C TYR A 139 11.37 14.72 3.33
N LYS A 140 11.10 16.02 3.12
CA LYS A 140 10.48 16.89 4.14
C LYS A 140 9.02 16.48 4.29
N ARG A 141 8.76 15.65 5.28
CA ARG A 141 7.47 14.98 5.48
C ARG A 141 6.47 15.87 6.18
N ASP A 142 5.18 15.63 5.91
CA ASP A 142 4.06 16.23 6.62
C ASP A 142 3.74 15.50 7.95
N GLU A 143 2.65 15.89 8.59
CA GLU A 143 2.18 15.27 9.84
C GLU A 143 1.78 13.79 9.70
N LYS A 144 1.49 13.35 8.48
CA LYS A 144 1.22 11.93 8.15
C LYS A 144 2.48 11.15 7.82
N LEU A 145 3.64 11.77 7.94
CA LEU A 145 4.93 11.26 7.50
C LEU A 145 5.01 11.02 5.99
N VAL A 146 4.20 11.71 5.21
CA VAL A 146 4.16 11.62 3.77
C VAL A 146 5.08 12.65 3.15
N ARG A 147 5.93 12.22 2.22
CA ARG A 147 6.82 13.11 1.49
C ARG A 147 6.06 13.93 0.43
N PRO A 148 6.55 15.12 0.05
CA PRO A 148 5.95 15.88 -1.03
C PRO A 148 6.04 15.12 -2.36
N TRP A 149 4.99 15.22 -3.17
CA TRP A 149 4.93 14.60 -4.48
C TRP A 149 5.05 15.68 -5.57
N ALA A 150 6.22 15.76 -6.18
CA ALA A 150 6.44 16.62 -7.35
C ALA A 150 6.41 15.78 -8.62
N ILE A 151 5.69 16.26 -9.64
CA ILE A 151 5.67 15.61 -10.95
C ILE A 151 7.02 15.80 -11.62
N PRO A 152 7.67 14.74 -12.13
CA PRO A 152 8.91 14.86 -12.89
C PRO A 152 8.77 15.86 -14.04
N GLY A 153 9.74 16.75 -14.18
CA GLY A 153 9.72 17.83 -15.17
C GLY A 153 9.06 19.15 -14.72
N THR A 154 8.56 19.23 -13.48
CA THR A 154 8.09 20.50 -12.93
C THR A 154 9.30 21.44 -12.70
N PRO A 155 9.38 22.60 -13.37
CA PRO A 155 10.53 23.51 -13.23
C PRO A 155 10.74 23.97 -11.78
N GLY A 156 11.99 23.96 -11.33
CA GLY A 156 12.39 24.34 -9.97
C GLY A 156 12.14 23.25 -8.91
N LEU A 157 11.56 22.11 -9.28
CA LEU A 157 11.34 20.98 -8.37
C LEU A 157 12.19 19.75 -8.74
N GLU A 158 13.30 19.97 -9.45
CA GLU A 158 14.23 18.93 -9.82
C GLU A 158 14.83 18.30 -8.56
N HIS A 159 14.75 16.98 -8.45
CA HIS A 159 15.24 16.24 -7.30
C HIS A 159 15.59 14.81 -7.65
N ARG A 160 16.39 14.17 -6.79
CA ARG A 160 16.71 12.76 -6.89
C ARG A 160 15.72 11.94 -6.09
N ILE A 161 15.24 10.83 -6.70
CA ILE A 161 14.67 9.69 -6.00
C ILE A 161 15.38 8.42 -6.48
N GLY A 162 15.51 7.41 -5.63
CA GLY A 162 16.19 6.17 -6.00
C GLY A 162 16.11 5.11 -4.91
N GLY A 163 16.55 3.88 -5.24
CA GLY A 163 16.51 2.74 -4.34
C GLY A 163 17.59 2.73 -3.26
N LEU A 164 18.65 3.56 -3.40
CA LEU A 164 19.66 3.70 -2.34
C LEU A 164 19.08 4.44 -1.14
N GLU A 165 19.64 4.17 0.05
CA GLU A 165 19.23 4.90 1.25
C GLU A 165 19.52 6.40 1.10
N LYS A 166 18.61 7.20 1.61
CA LYS A 166 18.59 8.65 1.48
C LYS A 166 18.66 9.30 2.84
N GLN A 167 19.37 10.42 2.89
CA GLN A 167 19.34 11.30 4.02
C GLN A 167 17.91 11.85 4.20
N ASP A 168 17.46 11.88 5.43
CA ASP A 168 16.18 12.50 5.77
C ASP A 168 16.14 13.95 5.28
N VAL A 169 14.94 14.43 4.96
CA VAL A 169 14.65 15.76 4.41
C VAL A 169 15.26 15.98 3.01
N THR A 170 16.59 15.89 2.86
CA THR A 170 17.32 16.31 1.66
C THR A 170 17.22 15.33 0.50
N GLY A 171 17.06 14.03 0.77
CA GLY A 171 17.07 12.98 -0.25
C GLY A 171 18.44 12.67 -0.87
N ASN A 172 19.52 13.22 -0.34
CA ASN A 172 20.88 12.86 -0.77
C ASN A 172 21.19 11.41 -0.39
N ILE A 173 22.06 10.75 -1.16
CA ILE A 173 22.52 9.40 -0.81
C ILE A 173 23.24 9.46 0.54
N SER A 174 22.92 8.53 1.44
CA SER A 174 23.52 8.45 2.76
C SER A 174 23.90 7.01 3.10
N TYR A 175 25.09 6.86 3.67
CA TYR A 175 25.58 5.60 4.25
C TYR A 175 25.71 5.69 5.78
N ASP A 176 25.19 6.75 6.36
CA ASP A 176 25.19 6.97 7.80
C ASP A 176 24.21 6.00 8.49
N ALA A 177 24.69 5.30 9.52
CA ALA A 177 23.94 4.25 10.19
C ALA A 177 22.76 4.80 10.99
N ASP A 178 22.90 5.96 11.63
CA ASP A 178 21.84 6.57 12.43
C ASP A 178 20.74 7.11 11.51
N ASN A 179 21.12 7.71 10.38
CA ASN A 179 20.16 8.11 9.34
C ASN A 179 19.43 6.90 8.77
N HIS A 180 20.11 5.79 8.49
CA HIS A 180 19.44 4.57 8.00
C HIS A 180 18.40 4.06 9.02
N GLN A 181 18.78 3.95 10.29
CA GLN A 181 17.87 3.54 11.36
C GLN A 181 16.67 4.48 11.49
N HIS A 182 16.89 5.80 11.37
CA HIS A 182 15.83 6.80 11.37
C HIS A 182 14.87 6.60 10.19
N MET A 183 15.38 6.42 8.98
CA MET A 183 14.56 6.25 7.77
C MET A 183 13.76 4.95 7.78
N VAL A 184 14.33 3.86 8.30
CA VAL A 184 13.60 2.58 8.52
C VAL A 184 12.42 2.80 9.46
N LYS A 185 12.66 3.40 10.63
CA LYS A 185 11.60 3.70 11.61
C LYS A 185 10.53 4.63 11.05
N THR A 186 10.93 5.63 10.29
CA THR A 186 10.01 6.60 9.69
C THR A 186 9.11 5.97 8.64
N ARG A 187 9.64 5.09 7.78
CA ARG A 187 8.83 4.32 6.81
C ARG A 187 7.82 3.40 7.51
N GLN A 188 8.24 2.72 8.60
CA GLN A 188 7.33 1.91 9.40
C GLN A 188 6.25 2.78 10.06
N ALA A 189 6.65 3.84 10.76
CA ALA A 189 5.72 4.74 11.44
C ALA A 189 4.69 5.38 10.48
N LYS A 190 5.08 5.67 9.24
CA LYS A 190 4.14 6.13 8.21
C LYS A 190 3.05 5.10 7.92
N VAL A 191 3.41 3.83 7.80
CA VAL A 191 2.43 2.75 7.58
C VAL A 191 1.55 2.55 8.81
N ASP A 192 2.13 2.55 10.00
CA ASP A 192 1.38 2.41 11.26
C ASP A 192 0.37 3.55 11.43
N LYS A 193 0.73 4.77 11.05
CA LYS A 193 -0.11 5.96 11.13
C LYS A 193 -1.32 5.93 10.20
N ILE A 194 -1.36 5.07 9.19
CA ILE A 194 -2.53 4.88 8.33
C ILE A 194 -3.75 4.49 9.16
N ALA A 195 -3.56 3.77 10.27
CA ALA A 195 -4.63 3.39 11.19
C ALA A 195 -5.44 4.59 11.73
N ASP A 196 -4.83 5.79 11.80
CA ASP A 196 -5.49 7.01 12.26
C ASP A 196 -6.44 7.61 11.20
N TYR A 197 -6.37 7.14 9.95
CA TYR A 197 -7.08 7.70 8.78
C TYR A 197 -8.03 6.71 8.10
N ILE A 198 -8.24 5.55 8.71
CA ILE A 198 -9.17 4.52 8.27
C ILE A 198 -10.20 4.24 9.37
N PRO A 199 -11.41 3.78 9.04
CA PRO A 199 -12.40 3.39 10.03
C PRO A 199 -11.87 2.28 10.94
N LEU A 200 -12.21 2.36 12.23
CA LEU A 200 -11.93 1.26 13.15
C LEU A 200 -12.71 0.01 12.77
N GLN A 201 -12.05 -1.14 12.89
CA GLN A 201 -12.69 -2.43 12.68
C GLN A 201 -13.82 -2.63 13.68
N LYS A 202 -14.94 -3.16 13.22
CA LYS A 202 -16.12 -3.48 14.03
C LYS A 202 -16.28 -4.98 14.16
N LEU A 203 -16.95 -5.39 15.21
CA LEU A 203 -17.41 -6.78 15.32
C LEU A 203 -18.49 -7.02 14.27
N ASP A 204 -18.33 -8.05 13.48
CA ASP A 204 -19.33 -8.47 12.50
C ASP A 204 -20.54 -9.12 13.23
N SER A 205 -20.25 -9.98 14.21
CA SER A 205 -21.27 -10.69 14.95
C SER A 205 -20.80 -10.98 16.38
N GLY A 206 -21.75 -11.35 17.25
CA GLY A 206 -21.50 -11.72 18.64
C GLY A 206 -21.55 -10.55 19.62
N ALA A 207 -21.23 -10.84 20.88
CA ALA A 207 -21.21 -9.86 21.95
C ALA A 207 -19.86 -9.13 22.00
N ALA A 208 -19.86 -7.87 22.44
CA ALA A 208 -18.64 -7.06 22.61
C ALA A 208 -17.67 -7.62 23.68
N THR A 209 -18.14 -8.57 24.51
CA THR A 209 -17.33 -9.22 25.52
C THR A 209 -17.51 -10.74 25.42
N GLY A 210 -16.41 -11.48 25.58
CA GLY A 210 -16.44 -12.95 25.48
C GLY A 210 -15.13 -13.58 25.93
N LYS A 211 -15.09 -14.91 25.96
CA LYS A 211 -13.86 -15.67 26.28
C LYS A 211 -12.97 -15.90 25.06
N VAL A 212 -13.51 -15.78 23.86
CA VAL A 212 -12.82 -16.05 22.60
C VAL A 212 -13.18 -14.97 21.62
N LEU A 213 -12.18 -14.45 20.92
CA LEU A 213 -12.32 -13.60 19.74
C LEU A 213 -11.87 -14.40 18.53
N VAL A 214 -12.77 -14.55 17.54
CA VAL A 214 -12.42 -15.15 16.26
C VAL A 214 -12.08 -14.02 15.28
N VAL A 215 -10.89 -14.08 14.69
CA VAL A 215 -10.43 -13.13 13.69
C VAL A 215 -10.31 -13.89 12.36
N GLY A 216 -11.06 -13.47 11.36
CA GLY A 216 -10.98 -13.97 9.99
C GLY A 216 -10.56 -12.85 9.03
N TRP A 217 -10.20 -13.21 7.81
CA TRP A 217 -9.90 -12.25 6.74
C TRP A 217 -10.20 -12.86 5.36
N GLY A 218 -10.44 -12.01 4.37
CA GLY A 218 -10.66 -12.45 3.00
C GLY A 218 -11.95 -13.29 2.86
N SER A 219 -11.97 -14.25 1.96
CA SER A 219 -13.11 -15.11 1.66
C SER A 219 -13.49 -16.11 2.77
N THR A 220 -12.83 -16.08 3.91
CA THR A 220 -13.24 -16.83 5.11
C THR A 220 -14.34 -16.13 5.92
N TYR A 221 -14.76 -14.95 5.50
CA TYR A 221 -15.86 -14.16 6.06
C TYR A 221 -17.22 -14.86 6.04
#